data_c822be78e91789558161bee026ee1324
#
_entry.id   c822be78e91789558161bee026ee1324
#
_cell.length_a   1.000
_cell.length_b   1.000
_cell.length_c   1.000
_cell.angle_alpha   90.00
_cell.angle_beta   90.00
_cell.angle_gamma   90.00
#
_symmetry.space_group_name_H-M   'P 1'
#
loop_
_entity.id
_entity.type
_entity.pdbx_description
1 polymer ?
#
loop_
_entity_poly.entity_id
_entity_poly.type
_entity_poly.pdbx_seq_one_letter_code
_entity_poly.pdbx_strand_id
1 'polypeptide(L)'
;GEVMLDIEVAGSVAPGAKIAVYFAANTDQGFLDAITTASHDTVNNPSILSISWGGPEDSWTDQARGAMNTAFEDAAALGITVTVAAGDSGADDGVGDGALHVDFPASSPWVLSCGGTKVIASGSTIASEVTWNELSSGNGGTGGGVSLCFPVPDYQLKTKIPAQQQTGAMGRGVPDVSGDADPISGYIVRVDGQQTVIGGTSAVAPLWAGLFALINQKLGAPVGFANPKLYTFAETTFRDIILGTNGAYTAGPGWDACTGLGSPNGTALLNAFLNTPADKTKPTT
;
A
#
# COMPACT_ATOMS: atom_id res chain seq x y z
N GLY A 1 13.76 -10.80 -9.19
CA GLY A 1 12.49 -10.32 -9.78
C GLY A 1 11.96 -9.11 -9.01
N GLU A 2 11.76 -9.28 -7.71
CA GLU A 2 11.09 -8.28 -6.83
C GLU A 2 11.69 -6.89 -6.93
N VAL A 3 13.00 -6.76 -6.69
CA VAL A 3 13.69 -5.45 -6.74
C VAL A 3 13.55 -4.77 -8.12
N MET A 4 13.55 -5.56 -9.20
CA MET A 4 13.36 -5.03 -10.55
C MET A 4 11.92 -4.59 -10.78
N LEU A 5 10.94 -5.33 -10.27
CA LEU A 5 9.53 -4.94 -10.30
C LEU A 5 9.35 -3.56 -9.63
N ASP A 6 9.84 -3.40 -8.41
CA ASP A 6 9.72 -2.15 -7.65
C ASP A 6 10.33 -0.95 -8.40
N ILE A 7 11.58 -1.12 -8.88
CA ILE A 7 12.30 -0.07 -9.60
C ILE A 7 11.59 0.28 -10.91
N GLU A 8 11.19 -0.72 -11.70
CA GLU A 8 10.62 -0.49 -13.02
C GLU A 8 9.21 0.07 -12.95
N VAL A 9 8.38 -0.37 -11.98
CA VAL A 9 7.05 0.19 -11.78
C VAL A 9 7.14 1.63 -11.30
N ALA A 10 7.89 1.92 -10.24
CA ALA A 10 8.06 3.30 -9.75
C ALA A 10 8.68 4.20 -10.82
N GLY A 11 9.72 3.71 -11.54
CA GLY A 11 10.40 4.45 -12.59
C GLY A 11 9.54 4.68 -13.84
N SER A 12 8.62 3.76 -14.18
CA SER A 12 7.70 3.95 -15.32
C SER A 12 6.65 5.02 -15.02
N VAL A 13 6.18 5.11 -13.78
CA VAL A 13 5.23 6.14 -13.35
C VAL A 13 5.92 7.49 -13.16
N ALA A 14 7.11 7.51 -12.58
CA ALA A 14 7.87 8.72 -12.28
C ALA A 14 9.29 8.66 -12.84
N PRO A 15 9.47 8.75 -14.19
CA PRO A 15 10.77 8.54 -14.85
C PRO A 15 11.84 9.57 -14.49
N GLY A 16 11.46 10.69 -13.90
CA GLY A 16 12.39 11.72 -13.41
C GLY A 16 12.75 11.57 -11.91
N ALA A 17 12.18 10.61 -11.20
CA ALA A 17 12.48 10.40 -9.81
C ALA A 17 13.88 9.77 -9.61
N LYS A 18 14.54 10.13 -8.51
CA LYS A 18 15.72 9.40 -8.05
C LYS A 18 15.25 8.21 -7.24
N ILE A 19 15.75 7.03 -7.57
CA ILE A 19 15.46 5.79 -6.85
C ILE A 19 16.73 5.35 -6.13
N ALA A 20 16.64 5.19 -4.80
CA ALA A 20 17.69 4.62 -3.97
C ALA A 20 17.18 3.28 -3.41
N VAL A 21 17.99 2.23 -3.52
CA VAL A 21 17.64 0.89 -3.04
C VAL A 21 18.48 0.58 -1.81
N TYR A 22 17.81 0.25 -0.71
CA TYR A 22 18.43 -0.10 0.57
C TYR A 22 18.38 -1.61 0.78
N PHE A 23 19.52 -2.25 0.67
CA PHE A 23 19.66 -3.69 0.90
C PHE A 23 19.98 -3.99 2.35
N ALA A 24 19.32 -5.01 2.91
CA ALA A 24 19.56 -5.48 4.25
C ALA A 24 19.53 -7.01 4.32
N ALA A 25 19.95 -7.58 5.44
CA ALA A 25 19.76 -8.98 5.70
C ALA A 25 18.26 -9.31 5.79
N ASN A 26 17.86 -10.48 5.31
CA ASN A 26 16.46 -10.94 5.38
C ASN A 26 16.13 -11.41 6.81
N THR A 27 16.01 -10.46 7.71
CA THR A 27 15.65 -10.62 9.12
C THR A 27 14.87 -9.38 9.58
N ASP A 28 14.09 -9.50 10.66
CA ASP A 28 13.33 -8.38 11.25
C ASP A 28 14.23 -7.17 11.54
N GLN A 29 15.42 -7.44 12.11
CA GLN A 29 16.41 -6.40 12.40
C GLN A 29 16.94 -5.75 11.12
N GLY A 30 17.23 -6.55 10.08
CA GLY A 30 17.72 -6.02 8.81
C GLY A 30 16.70 -5.10 8.14
N PHE A 31 15.43 -5.47 8.13
CA PHE A 31 14.36 -4.62 7.59
C PHE A 31 14.19 -3.34 8.41
N LEU A 32 14.22 -3.44 9.74
CA LEU A 32 14.18 -2.26 10.63
C LEU A 32 15.35 -1.32 10.36
N ASP A 33 16.57 -1.85 10.21
CA ASP A 33 17.77 -1.09 9.91
C ASP A 33 17.66 -0.38 8.53
N ALA A 34 17.14 -1.06 7.52
CA ALA A 34 16.93 -0.48 6.20
C ALA A 34 15.93 0.69 6.24
N ILE A 35 14.78 0.52 6.90
CA ILE A 35 13.75 1.55 7.05
C ILE A 35 14.31 2.76 7.80
N THR A 36 14.97 2.51 8.94
CA THR A 36 15.57 3.57 9.76
C THR A 36 16.67 4.31 9.00
N THR A 37 17.54 3.57 8.30
CA THR A 37 18.61 4.15 7.48
C THR A 37 18.03 5.02 6.37
N ALA A 38 17.03 4.53 5.65
CA ALA A 38 16.38 5.28 4.57
C ALA A 38 15.70 6.55 5.11
N SER A 39 14.97 6.46 6.22
CA SER A 39 14.26 7.59 6.82
C SER A 39 15.18 8.71 7.29
N HIS A 40 16.43 8.38 7.65
CA HIS A 40 17.42 9.36 8.15
C HIS A 40 18.54 9.64 7.15
N ASP A 41 18.44 9.16 5.90
CA ASP A 41 19.44 9.42 4.88
C ASP A 41 19.37 10.87 4.38
N THR A 42 20.30 11.69 4.85
CA THR A 42 20.40 13.10 4.47
C THR A 42 21.07 13.32 3.10
N VAL A 43 21.64 12.27 2.50
CA VAL A 43 22.28 12.35 1.18
C VAL A 43 21.26 12.14 0.06
N ASN A 44 20.47 11.05 0.14
CA ASN A 44 19.41 10.78 -0.81
C ASN A 44 18.12 11.53 -0.45
N ASN A 45 17.90 11.77 0.85
CA ASN A 45 16.76 12.50 1.41
C ASN A 45 15.41 12.03 0.81
N PRO A 46 15.06 10.75 0.96
CA PRO A 46 13.86 10.21 0.34
C PRO A 46 12.61 10.83 0.96
N SER A 47 11.68 11.22 0.12
CA SER A 47 10.35 11.70 0.55
C SER A 47 9.28 10.61 0.53
N ILE A 48 9.63 9.44 0.00
CA ILE A 48 8.75 8.29 -0.13
C ILE A 48 9.59 7.03 0.08
N LEU A 49 9.05 6.06 0.83
CA LEU A 49 9.56 4.70 0.95
C LEU A 49 8.54 3.74 0.36
N SER A 50 9.00 2.76 -0.43
CA SER A 50 8.18 1.69 -0.98
C SER A 50 8.66 0.35 -0.45
N ILE A 51 7.74 -0.47 0.06
CA ILE A 51 8.02 -1.75 0.71
C ILE A 51 7.12 -2.80 0.11
N SER A 52 7.72 -3.85 -0.45
CA SER A 52 7.02 -4.94 -1.14
C SER A 52 7.28 -6.29 -0.48
N TRP A 53 7.32 -6.31 0.84
CA TRP A 53 7.45 -7.51 1.66
C TRP A 53 6.64 -7.37 2.96
N GLY A 54 6.29 -8.51 3.54
CA GLY A 54 5.56 -8.59 4.79
C GLY A 54 5.26 -10.04 5.15
N GLY A 55 4.34 -10.21 6.05
CA GLY A 55 3.79 -11.50 6.48
C GLY A 55 2.73 -11.31 7.55
N PRO A 56 2.03 -12.39 7.93
CA PRO A 56 0.93 -12.33 8.88
C PRO A 56 1.31 -11.58 10.16
N GLU A 57 0.52 -10.55 10.55
CA GLU A 57 0.87 -9.66 11.66
C GLU A 57 1.07 -10.38 13.01
N ASP A 58 0.40 -11.50 13.19
CA ASP A 58 0.47 -12.33 14.40
C ASP A 58 1.65 -13.33 14.39
N SER A 59 2.34 -13.47 13.26
CA SER A 59 3.61 -14.20 13.19
C SER A 59 4.80 -13.40 13.73
N TRP A 60 4.66 -12.08 13.87
CA TRP A 60 5.67 -11.20 14.40
C TRP A 60 5.65 -11.15 15.91
N THR A 61 6.83 -11.07 16.54
CA THR A 61 6.88 -10.78 17.99
C THR A 61 6.37 -9.36 18.26
N ASP A 62 5.75 -9.13 19.41
CA ASP A 62 5.28 -7.80 19.82
C ASP A 62 6.42 -6.77 19.80
N GLN A 63 7.64 -7.19 20.16
CA GLN A 63 8.81 -6.34 20.15
C GLN A 63 9.21 -5.93 18.74
N ALA A 64 9.32 -6.87 17.80
CA ALA A 64 9.70 -6.59 16.41
C ALA A 64 8.65 -5.71 15.72
N ARG A 65 7.36 -6.07 15.86
CA ARG A 65 6.24 -5.30 15.35
C ARG A 65 6.21 -3.88 15.92
N GLY A 66 6.39 -3.73 17.24
CA GLY A 66 6.44 -2.44 17.92
C GLY A 66 7.62 -1.57 17.48
N ALA A 67 8.81 -2.13 17.35
CA ALA A 67 9.99 -1.41 16.90
C ALA A 67 9.83 -0.90 15.46
N MET A 68 9.32 -1.74 14.56
CA MET A 68 9.09 -1.37 13.17
C MET A 68 7.95 -0.33 13.03
N ASN A 69 6.88 -0.48 13.80
CA ASN A 69 5.80 0.51 13.85
C ASN A 69 6.30 1.89 14.32
N THR A 70 7.22 1.93 15.29
CA THR A 70 7.86 3.17 15.73
C THR A 70 8.72 3.79 14.61
N ALA A 71 9.44 2.98 13.83
CA ALA A 71 10.21 3.49 12.70
C ALA A 71 9.32 4.10 11.60
N PHE A 72 8.12 3.56 11.39
CA PHE A 72 7.13 4.18 10.47
C PHE A 72 6.52 5.45 11.04
N GLU A 73 6.28 5.53 12.35
CA GLU A 73 5.85 6.76 13.02
C GLU A 73 6.90 7.85 12.86
N ASP A 74 8.19 7.52 13.05
CA ASP A 74 9.30 8.44 12.83
C ASP A 74 9.37 8.91 11.36
N ALA A 75 9.22 8.00 10.39
CA ALA A 75 9.18 8.34 8.98
C ALA A 75 8.01 9.32 8.68
N ALA A 76 6.84 9.07 9.24
CA ALA A 76 5.67 9.96 9.12
C ALA A 76 5.95 11.33 9.73
N ALA A 77 6.59 11.40 10.91
CA ALA A 77 7.00 12.65 11.57
C ALA A 77 8.04 13.42 10.75
N LEU A 78 8.93 12.73 10.05
CA LEU A 78 9.90 13.31 9.10
C LEU A 78 9.26 13.79 7.80
N GLY A 79 7.98 13.52 7.59
CA GLY A 79 7.24 13.91 6.40
C GLY A 79 7.48 12.99 5.21
N ILE A 80 7.80 11.72 5.47
CA ILE A 80 7.98 10.67 4.46
C ILE A 80 6.67 9.91 4.30
N THR A 81 6.28 9.64 3.05
CA THR A 81 5.18 8.74 2.72
C THR A 81 5.73 7.32 2.64
N VAL A 82 5.13 6.37 3.36
CA VAL A 82 5.52 4.94 3.28
C VAL A 82 4.38 4.16 2.63
N THR A 83 4.66 3.50 1.49
CA THR A 83 3.72 2.62 0.79
C THR A 83 4.12 1.17 1.02
N VAL A 84 3.16 0.28 1.30
CA VAL A 84 3.42 -1.12 1.65
C VAL A 84 2.44 -2.04 0.95
N ALA A 85 2.92 -3.12 0.36
CA ALA A 85 2.09 -4.18 -0.21
C ALA A 85 1.24 -4.85 0.86
N ALA A 86 -0.04 -5.14 0.56
CA ALA A 86 -1.00 -5.68 1.54
C ALA A 86 -1.02 -7.22 1.63
N GLY A 87 -0.15 -7.90 0.87
CA GLY A 87 -0.09 -9.35 0.79
C GLY A 87 -0.79 -9.92 -0.46
N ASP A 88 -0.42 -11.15 -0.84
CA ASP A 88 -0.75 -11.78 -2.11
C ASP A 88 -1.50 -13.10 -1.95
N SER A 89 -1.88 -13.47 -0.74
CA SER A 89 -2.46 -14.78 -0.44
C SER A 89 -3.91 -14.70 0.09
N GLY A 90 -4.61 -13.60 -0.21
CA GLY A 90 -5.99 -13.40 0.23
C GLY A 90 -6.08 -13.01 1.71
N ALA A 91 -7.27 -13.18 2.29
CA ALA A 91 -7.59 -12.76 3.64
C ALA A 91 -7.00 -13.65 4.75
N ASP A 92 -6.42 -14.80 4.43
CA ASP A 92 -5.72 -15.69 5.37
C ASP A 92 -4.20 -15.52 5.33
N ASP A 93 -3.72 -14.63 4.48
CA ASP A 93 -2.31 -14.31 4.25
C ASP A 93 -1.40 -15.55 4.06
N GLY A 94 -1.98 -16.63 3.51
CA GLY A 94 -1.27 -17.87 3.20
C GLY A 94 -0.96 -18.76 4.40
N VAL A 95 -1.50 -18.47 5.59
CA VAL A 95 -1.28 -19.30 6.79
C VAL A 95 -1.98 -20.64 6.67
N GLY A 96 -3.22 -20.67 6.12
CA GLY A 96 -3.94 -21.91 5.85
C GLY A 96 -4.47 -22.63 7.09
N ASP A 97 -4.59 -21.96 8.22
CA ASP A 97 -5.11 -22.49 9.47
C ASP A 97 -6.63 -22.32 9.64
N GLY A 98 -7.26 -21.65 8.65
CA GLY A 98 -8.68 -21.31 8.64
C GLY A 98 -9.02 -20.02 9.40
N ALA A 99 -8.02 -19.32 9.94
CA ALA A 99 -8.18 -17.98 10.50
C ALA A 99 -7.94 -16.89 9.46
N LEU A 100 -8.30 -15.66 9.81
CA LEU A 100 -8.06 -14.47 8.98
C LEU A 100 -6.88 -13.71 9.54
N HIS A 101 -5.93 -13.43 8.66
CA HIS A 101 -4.69 -12.74 8.98
C HIS A 101 -4.52 -11.55 8.05
N VAL A 102 -4.06 -10.42 8.58
CA VAL A 102 -3.63 -9.28 7.76
C VAL A 102 -2.13 -9.20 7.76
N ASP A 103 -1.59 -8.76 6.63
CA ASP A 103 -0.15 -8.60 6.45
C ASP A 103 0.41 -7.44 7.31
N PHE A 104 1.58 -7.64 7.88
CA PHE A 104 2.41 -6.60 8.48
C PHE A 104 3.75 -6.56 7.70
N PRO A 105 4.25 -5.37 7.31
CA PRO A 105 3.96 -4.06 7.88
C PRO A 105 2.75 -3.30 7.31
N ALA A 106 1.99 -3.86 6.39
CA ALA A 106 0.80 -3.21 5.80
C ALA A 106 -0.26 -2.81 6.85
N SER A 107 -0.40 -3.58 7.95
CA SER A 107 -1.34 -3.29 9.03
C SER A 107 -0.90 -2.16 9.97
N SER A 108 0.34 -1.65 9.87
CA SER A 108 0.76 -0.48 10.65
C SER A 108 -0.12 0.74 10.31
N PRO A 109 -0.60 1.51 11.31
CA PRO A 109 -1.40 2.71 11.05
C PRO A 109 -0.59 3.86 10.42
N TRP A 110 0.74 3.76 10.35
CA TRP A 110 1.64 4.80 9.85
C TRP A 110 2.05 4.62 8.39
N VAL A 111 1.59 3.55 7.74
CA VAL A 111 1.88 3.27 6.33
C VAL A 111 0.62 3.32 5.48
N LEU A 112 0.79 3.57 4.19
CA LEU A 112 -0.26 3.42 3.19
C LEU A 112 -0.25 1.98 2.69
N SER A 113 -1.21 1.20 3.13
CA SER A 113 -1.40 -0.18 2.71
C SER A 113 -2.01 -0.25 1.32
N CYS A 114 -1.36 -0.99 0.41
CA CYS A 114 -1.69 -1.07 -1.00
C CYS A 114 -2.20 -2.47 -1.36
N GLY A 115 -3.50 -2.60 -1.59
CA GLY A 115 -4.17 -3.84 -2.02
C GLY A 115 -4.17 -4.01 -3.54
N GLY A 116 -4.68 -5.15 -4.00
CA GLY A 116 -4.61 -5.58 -5.39
C GLY A 116 -5.95 -5.60 -6.11
N THR A 117 -5.94 -5.13 -7.36
CA THR A 117 -7.04 -5.26 -8.32
C THR A 117 -6.60 -6.05 -9.55
N LYS A 118 -7.59 -6.47 -10.34
CA LYS A 118 -7.42 -6.99 -11.70
C LYS A 118 -8.01 -5.99 -12.67
N VAL A 119 -7.18 -5.48 -13.57
CA VAL A 119 -7.57 -4.51 -14.58
C VAL A 119 -7.76 -5.19 -15.94
N ILE A 120 -8.85 -4.90 -16.62
CA ILE A 120 -9.06 -5.24 -18.02
C ILE A 120 -9.13 -3.94 -18.80
N ALA A 121 -8.13 -3.72 -19.67
CA ALA A 121 -8.05 -2.54 -20.51
C ALA A 121 -8.74 -2.76 -21.86
N SER A 122 -9.30 -1.69 -22.42
CA SER A 122 -9.76 -1.61 -23.81
C SER A 122 -9.14 -0.37 -24.45
N GLY A 123 -8.07 -0.57 -25.21
CA GLY A 123 -7.23 0.52 -25.68
C GLY A 123 -6.58 1.27 -24.52
N SER A 124 -6.83 2.57 -24.42
CA SER A 124 -6.31 3.44 -23.35
C SER A 124 -7.30 3.63 -22.17
N THR A 125 -8.39 2.87 -22.13
CA THR A 125 -9.41 2.97 -21.08
C THR A 125 -9.50 1.69 -20.27
N ILE A 126 -9.82 1.82 -18.98
CA ILE A 126 -10.15 0.69 -18.11
C ILE A 126 -11.59 0.27 -18.44
N ALA A 127 -11.75 -0.92 -19.04
CA ALA A 127 -13.03 -1.51 -19.36
C ALA A 127 -13.70 -2.11 -18.12
N SER A 128 -12.91 -2.79 -17.25
CA SER A 128 -13.37 -3.25 -15.95
C SER A 128 -12.20 -3.30 -14.98
N GLU A 129 -12.49 -3.17 -13.70
CA GLU A 129 -11.54 -3.34 -12.61
C GLU A 129 -12.29 -3.98 -11.44
N VAL A 130 -11.74 -5.07 -10.91
CA VAL A 130 -12.34 -5.86 -9.84
C VAL A 130 -11.26 -6.23 -8.81
N THR A 131 -11.64 -6.67 -7.63
CA THR A 131 -10.70 -7.22 -6.65
C THR A 131 -9.87 -8.33 -7.28
N TRP A 132 -8.56 -8.30 -7.08
CA TRP A 132 -7.69 -9.40 -7.50
C TRP A 132 -7.93 -10.64 -6.65
N ASN A 133 -8.36 -11.72 -7.28
CA ASN A 133 -8.54 -13.02 -6.64
C ASN A 133 -8.40 -14.16 -7.65
N GLU A 134 -7.23 -14.73 -7.69
CA GLU A 134 -6.89 -15.92 -8.46
C GLU A 134 -6.45 -17.08 -7.55
N LEU A 135 -6.90 -17.04 -6.26
CA LEU A 135 -6.55 -18.05 -5.25
C LEU A 135 -6.88 -19.48 -5.69
N SER A 136 -8.01 -19.67 -6.37
CA SER A 136 -8.45 -20.98 -6.85
C SER A 136 -7.55 -21.57 -7.93
N SER A 137 -6.83 -20.73 -8.66
CA SER A 137 -5.86 -21.14 -9.69
C SER A 137 -4.41 -21.15 -9.19
N GLY A 138 -4.18 -20.78 -7.93
CA GLY A 138 -2.85 -20.69 -7.34
C GLY A 138 -2.05 -19.46 -7.77
N ASN A 139 -2.70 -18.46 -8.38
CA ASN A 139 -2.07 -17.22 -8.85
C ASN A 139 -2.26 -16.05 -7.89
N GLY A 140 -2.57 -16.33 -6.62
CA GLY A 140 -2.66 -15.34 -5.57
C GLY A 140 -3.99 -14.59 -5.52
N GLY A 141 -4.04 -13.61 -4.64
CA GLY A 141 -5.17 -12.71 -4.43
C GLY A 141 -4.82 -11.66 -3.39
N THR A 142 -5.45 -10.49 -3.47
CA THR A 142 -5.11 -9.38 -2.59
C THR A 142 -5.29 -9.73 -1.13
N GLY A 143 -4.30 -9.40 -0.30
CA GLY A 143 -4.44 -9.34 1.14
C GLY A 143 -5.43 -8.26 1.56
N GLY A 144 -5.83 -8.29 2.81
CA GLY A 144 -6.73 -7.31 3.41
C GLY A 144 -7.64 -7.93 4.47
N GLY A 145 -8.21 -7.07 5.30
CA GLY A 145 -9.00 -7.49 6.44
C GLY A 145 -9.03 -6.45 7.55
N VAL A 146 -9.13 -6.92 8.78
CA VAL A 146 -9.14 -6.09 9.99
C VAL A 146 -8.07 -6.58 10.94
N SER A 147 -7.14 -5.70 11.29
CA SER A 147 -6.02 -5.98 12.20
C SER A 147 -6.52 -6.33 13.61
N LEU A 148 -5.89 -7.32 14.20
CA LEU A 148 -6.06 -7.68 15.62
C LEU A 148 -4.96 -7.07 16.50
N CYS A 149 -3.89 -6.54 15.89
CA CYS A 149 -2.73 -5.97 16.57
C CYS A 149 -2.79 -4.44 16.69
N PHE A 150 -3.49 -3.77 15.79
CA PHE A 150 -3.58 -2.31 15.77
C PHE A 150 -5.03 -1.84 15.89
N PRO A 151 -5.31 -0.87 16.78
CA PRO A 151 -6.63 -0.27 16.90
C PRO A 151 -7.02 0.52 15.64
N VAL A 152 -8.30 0.82 15.50
CA VAL A 152 -8.79 1.72 14.44
C VAL A 152 -8.12 3.08 14.60
N PRO A 153 -7.34 3.55 13.60
CA PRO A 153 -6.68 4.86 13.68
C PRO A 153 -7.69 6.01 13.46
N ASP A 154 -7.34 7.19 13.96
CA ASP A 154 -8.22 8.37 13.93
C ASP A 154 -8.73 8.70 12.52
N TYR A 155 -7.92 8.51 11.50
CA TYR A 155 -8.32 8.79 10.11
C TYR A 155 -9.35 7.79 9.57
N GLN A 156 -9.50 6.59 10.19
CA GLN A 156 -10.50 5.59 9.82
C GLN A 156 -11.77 5.65 10.67
N LEU A 157 -11.85 6.47 11.72
CA LEU A 157 -13.01 6.51 12.63
C LEU A 157 -14.34 6.84 11.95
N LYS A 158 -14.30 7.55 10.83
CA LYS A 158 -15.50 7.88 10.04
C LYS A 158 -15.81 6.84 8.95
N THR A 159 -14.92 5.90 8.75
CA THR A 159 -15.03 4.81 7.78
C THR A 159 -15.77 3.65 8.41
N LYS A 160 -16.63 2.99 7.66
CA LYS A 160 -17.39 1.83 8.14
C LYS A 160 -16.52 0.57 8.10
N ILE A 161 -15.44 0.55 8.91
CA ILE A 161 -14.63 -0.66 9.06
C ILE A 161 -15.50 -1.75 9.70
N PRO A 162 -15.64 -2.94 9.10
CA PRO A 162 -16.36 -4.04 9.74
C PRO A 162 -15.59 -4.56 10.94
N ALA A 163 -16.27 -5.24 11.85
CA ALA A 163 -15.57 -6.07 12.82
C ALA A 163 -14.87 -7.23 12.11
N GLN A 164 -13.74 -7.68 12.67
CA GLN A 164 -13.07 -8.88 12.20
C GLN A 164 -14.04 -10.08 12.30
N GLN A 165 -14.22 -10.80 11.18
CA GLN A 165 -15.36 -11.70 11.00
C GLN A 165 -15.39 -12.87 12.01
N GLN A 166 -14.24 -13.35 12.47
CA GLN A 166 -14.16 -14.52 13.36
C GLN A 166 -14.16 -14.15 14.84
N THR A 167 -13.57 -13.01 15.19
CA THR A 167 -13.38 -12.57 16.58
C THR A 167 -14.39 -11.51 17.02
N GLY A 168 -14.98 -10.78 16.06
CA GLY A 168 -15.81 -9.61 16.35
C GLY A 168 -15.02 -8.38 16.84
N ALA A 169 -13.69 -8.43 16.85
CA ALA A 169 -12.85 -7.32 17.27
C ALA A 169 -12.86 -6.17 16.25
N MET A 170 -12.70 -4.95 16.74
CA MET A 170 -12.49 -3.77 15.93
C MET A 170 -11.00 -3.48 15.86
N GLY A 171 -10.50 -3.14 14.66
CA GLY A 171 -9.11 -2.81 14.43
C GLY A 171 -8.92 -2.01 13.16
N ARG A 172 -7.64 -1.73 12.84
CA ARG A 172 -7.28 -1.05 11.60
C ARG A 172 -7.78 -1.83 10.39
N GLY A 173 -8.50 -1.18 9.49
CA GLY A 173 -8.93 -1.74 8.22
C GLY A 173 -7.79 -1.70 7.18
N VAL A 174 -7.53 -2.81 6.51
CA VAL A 174 -6.50 -3.04 5.50
C VAL A 174 -7.17 -3.54 4.22
N PRO A 175 -6.78 -3.06 3.02
CA PRO A 175 -5.83 -2.00 2.71
C PRO A 175 -6.42 -0.58 2.80
N ASP A 176 -5.57 0.46 2.59
CA ASP A 176 -6.04 1.84 2.46
C ASP A 176 -6.49 2.15 1.03
N VAL A 177 -5.71 1.69 0.06
CA VAL A 177 -5.89 1.92 -1.38
C VAL A 177 -5.54 0.66 -2.17
N SER A 178 -5.78 0.67 -3.49
CA SER A 178 -5.46 -0.47 -4.36
C SER A 178 -4.90 -0.04 -5.71
N GLY A 179 -4.51 -1.02 -6.52
CA GLY A 179 -4.07 -0.88 -7.90
C GLY A 179 -3.93 -2.23 -8.58
N ASP A 180 -3.61 -2.25 -9.88
CA ASP A 180 -3.47 -3.50 -10.62
C ASP A 180 -2.36 -4.38 -10.02
N ALA A 181 -2.72 -5.60 -9.67
CA ALA A 181 -1.84 -6.58 -9.01
C ALA A 181 -1.93 -7.96 -9.66
N ASP A 182 -3.00 -8.25 -10.42
CA ASP A 182 -3.18 -9.56 -11.01
C ASP A 182 -2.08 -9.85 -12.04
N PRO A 183 -1.32 -10.96 -11.91
CA PRO A 183 -0.29 -11.31 -12.90
C PRO A 183 -0.83 -11.48 -14.33
N ILE A 184 -2.13 -11.73 -14.50
CA ILE A 184 -2.74 -11.85 -15.83
C ILE A 184 -2.83 -10.50 -16.54
N SER A 185 -3.14 -9.43 -15.80
CA SER A 185 -3.10 -8.04 -16.30
C SER A 185 -1.76 -7.33 -16.06
N GLY A 186 -0.86 -7.96 -15.34
CA GLY A 186 0.36 -7.51 -14.70
C GLY A 186 1.35 -6.66 -15.52
N TYR A 187 2.51 -6.47 -14.93
CA TYR A 187 3.53 -5.55 -15.41
C TYR A 187 4.62 -6.28 -16.18
N ILE A 188 4.96 -5.77 -17.37
CA ILE A 188 6.10 -6.28 -18.13
C ILE A 188 7.36 -5.68 -17.52
N VAL A 189 8.19 -6.53 -16.92
CA VAL A 189 9.46 -6.16 -16.30
C VAL A 189 10.62 -6.90 -16.95
N ARG A 190 11.82 -6.35 -16.84
CA ARG A 190 13.04 -6.93 -17.38
C ARG A 190 13.95 -7.43 -16.26
N VAL A 191 14.01 -8.75 -16.09
CA VAL A 191 14.86 -9.41 -15.09
C VAL A 191 15.94 -10.20 -15.82
N ASP A 192 17.21 -9.97 -15.48
CA ASP A 192 18.37 -10.67 -16.05
C ASP A 192 18.39 -10.69 -17.59
N GLY A 193 17.94 -9.59 -18.19
CA GLY A 193 17.90 -9.45 -19.65
C GLY A 193 16.69 -10.09 -20.34
N GLN A 194 15.81 -10.76 -19.60
CA GLN A 194 14.58 -11.37 -20.11
C GLN A 194 13.36 -10.54 -19.71
N GLN A 195 12.39 -10.45 -20.61
CA GLN A 195 11.08 -9.87 -20.29
C GLN A 195 10.23 -10.95 -19.62
N THR A 196 9.56 -10.56 -18.54
CA THR A 196 8.57 -11.40 -17.83
C THR A 196 7.39 -10.55 -17.41
N VAL A 197 6.25 -11.16 -17.16
CA VAL A 197 5.08 -10.49 -16.58
C VAL A 197 5.03 -10.85 -15.10
N ILE A 198 5.00 -9.84 -14.25
CA ILE A 198 4.91 -9.99 -12.80
C ILE A 198 3.70 -9.19 -12.30
N GLY A 199 3.06 -9.68 -11.26
CA GLY A 199 1.98 -9.03 -10.51
C GLY A 199 2.27 -9.09 -9.01
N GLY A 200 1.22 -9.02 -8.22
CA GLY A 200 1.27 -8.95 -6.77
C GLY A 200 1.01 -7.54 -6.26
N THR A 201 0.63 -7.43 -5.00
CA THR A 201 0.53 -6.15 -4.31
C THR A 201 1.89 -5.45 -4.20
N SER A 202 2.97 -6.21 -4.40
CA SER A 202 4.34 -5.74 -4.63
C SER A 202 4.47 -4.72 -5.77
N ALA A 203 3.63 -4.80 -6.81
CA ALA A 203 3.60 -3.81 -7.88
C ALA A 203 2.82 -2.55 -7.48
N VAL A 204 1.85 -2.67 -6.57
CA VAL A 204 0.96 -1.57 -6.19
C VAL A 204 1.65 -0.57 -5.26
N ALA A 205 2.49 -1.03 -4.34
CA ALA A 205 3.26 -0.14 -3.46
C ALA A 205 4.16 0.82 -4.26
N PRO A 206 5.01 0.37 -5.20
CA PRO A 206 5.82 1.27 -6.03
C PRO A 206 5.00 2.08 -7.04
N LEU A 207 3.85 1.59 -7.52
CA LEU A 207 2.92 2.37 -8.34
C LEU A 207 2.44 3.62 -7.58
N TRP A 208 1.97 3.46 -6.36
CA TRP A 208 1.56 4.57 -5.50
C TRP A 208 2.74 5.46 -5.11
N ALA A 209 3.92 4.89 -4.85
CA ALA A 209 5.14 5.65 -4.61
C ALA A 209 5.48 6.56 -5.79
N GLY A 210 5.45 6.04 -7.02
CA GLY A 210 5.64 6.82 -8.25
C GLY A 210 4.60 7.93 -8.41
N LEU A 211 3.32 7.63 -8.15
CA LEU A 211 2.25 8.62 -8.18
C LEU A 211 2.48 9.74 -7.15
N PHE A 212 2.87 9.41 -5.91
CA PHE A 212 3.21 10.43 -4.92
C PHE A 212 4.45 11.24 -5.30
N ALA A 213 5.44 10.65 -5.99
CA ALA A 213 6.58 11.42 -6.50
C ALA A 213 6.13 12.49 -7.50
N LEU A 214 5.20 12.17 -8.41
CA LEU A 214 4.61 13.15 -9.33
C LEU A 214 3.77 14.21 -8.62
N ILE A 215 2.99 13.81 -7.62
CA ILE A 215 2.21 14.74 -6.79
C ILE A 215 3.13 15.68 -6.02
N ASN A 216 4.16 15.16 -5.34
CA ASN A 216 5.17 15.94 -4.63
C ASN A 216 5.86 16.96 -5.55
N GLN A 217 6.22 16.53 -6.78
CA GLN A 217 6.79 17.42 -7.78
C GLN A 217 5.86 18.60 -8.12
N LYS A 218 4.56 18.34 -8.29
CA LYS A 218 3.57 19.38 -8.59
C LYS A 218 3.27 20.29 -7.40
N LEU A 219 3.30 19.75 -6.20
CA LEU A 219 3.11 20.53 -4.95
C LEU A 219 4.36 21.35 -4.61
N GLY A 220 5.55 20.95 -5.09
CA GLY A 220 6.83 21.53 -4.66
C GLY A 220 7.24 21.14 -3.24
N ALA A 221 6.57 20.18 -2.62
CA ALA A 221 6.83 19.69 -1.27
C ALA A 221 6.30 18.25 -1.09
N PRO A 222 6.88 17.45 -0.18
CA PRO A 222 6.35 16.13 0.17
C PRO A 222 4.92 16.18 0.72
N VAL A 223 4.08 15.22 0.33
CA VAL A 223 2.76 15.00 0.95
C VAL A 223 2.93 14.59 2.42
N GLY A 224 3.98 13.82 2.72
CA GLY A 224 4.23 13.26 4.03
C GLY A 224 3.27 12.12 4.35
N PHE A 225 2.88 11.99 5.63
CA PHE A 225 1.90 10.99 6.05
C PHE A 225 0.55 11.23 5.36
N ALA A 226 0.26 10.41 4.34
CA ALA A 226 -0.83 10.66 3.39
C ALA A 226 -2.21 10.24 3.91
N ASN A 227 -2.28 9.18 4.73
CA ASN A 227 -3.52 8.54 5.15
C ASN A 227 -4.59 9.51 5.66
N PRO A 228 -4.29 10.41 6.62
CA PRO A 228 -5.31 11.33 7.14
C PRO A 228 -5.96 12.20 6.06
N LYS A 229 -5.21 12.59 5.03
CA LYS A 229 -5.73 13.39 3.92
C LYS A 229 -6.58 12.54 2.98
N LEU A 230 -6.09 11.34 2.60
CA LEU A 230 -6.79 10.44 1.67
C LEU A 230 -8.18 10.08 2.18
N TYR A 231 -8.33 9.80 3.48
CA TYR A 231 -9.61 9.49 4.11
C TYR A 231 -10.56 10.69 4.26
N THR A 232 -10.11 11.91 3.95
CA THR A 232 -10.99 13.10 3.89
C THR A 232 -11.41 13.47 2.48
N PHE A 233 -10.79 12.87 1.47
CA PHE A 233 -11.10 13.20 0.08
C PHE A 233 -12.47 12.63 -0.33
N ALA A 234 -13.08 13.27 -1.33
CA ALA A 234 -14.33 12.77 -1.90
C ALA A 234 -14.12 11.39 -2.55
N GLU A 235 -15.14 10.54 -2.50
CA GLU A 235 -15.10 9.21 -3.12
C GLU A 235 -14.74 9.28 -4.61
N THR A 236 -15.14 10.33 -5.33
CA THR A 236 -14.77 10.57 -6.74
C THR A 236 -13.28 10.78 -6.98
N THR A 237 -12.48 10.91 -5.91
CA THR A 237 -11.01 11.03 -5.98
C THR A 237 -10.35 9.70 -6.33
N PHE A 238 -11.05 8.61 -6.07
CA PHE A 238 -10.63 7.25 -6.37
C PHE A 238 -11.57 6.61 -7.39
N ARG A 239 -11.15 5.52 -7.98
CA ARG A 239 -12.03 4.56 -8.65
C ARG A 239 -12.43 3.55 -7.60
N ASP A 240 -13.67 3.61 -7.15
CA ASP A 240 -14.26 2.67 -6.21
C ASP A 240 -14.42 1.28 -6.85
N ILE A 241 -13.92 0.24 -6.19
CA ILE A 241 -13.94 -1.15 -6.67
C ILE A 241 -15.01 -1.91 -5.90
N ILE A 242 -16.12 -2.19 -6.56
CA ILE A 242 -17.33 -2.71 -5.91
C ILE A 242 -17.62 -4.18 -6.21
N LEU A 243 -16.70 -4.86 -6.90
CA LEU A 243 -16.89 -6.26 -7.33
C LEU A 243 -15.67 -7.10 -6.96
N GLY A 244 -15.95 -8.30 -6.48
CA GLY A 244 -14.94 -9.30 -6.15
C GLY A 244 -14.84 -9.57 -4.65
N THR A 245 -13.88 -10.42 -4.30
CA THR A 245 -13.62 -10.87 -2.92
C THR A 245 -12.16 -11.25 -2.79
N ASN A 246 -11.60 -11.16 -1.59
CA ASN A 246 -10.26 -11.67 -1.29
C ASN A 246 -10.27 -13.03 -0.57
N GLY A 247 -11.39 -13.74 -0.67
CA GLY A 247 -11.60 -15.04 -0.03
C GLY A 247 -12.51 -14.98 1.19
N ALA A 248 -12.48 -13.91 1.97
CA ALA A 248 -13.33 -13.75 3.15
C ALA A 248 -14.15 -12.45 3.11
N TYR A 249 -13.57 -11.35 2.71
CA TYR A 249 -14.25 -10.08 2.57
C TYR A 249 -14.72 -9.89 1.13
N THR A 250 -15.75 -9.08 0.95
CA THR A 250 -16.33 -8.76 -0.37
C THR A 250 -16.22 -7.27 -0.63
N ALA A 251 -15.80 -6.90 -1.83
CA ALA A 251 -15.76 -5.52 -2.27
C ALA A 251 -17.18 -4.92 -2.36
N GLY A 252 -17.30 -3.64 -2.05
CA GLY A 252 -18.56 -2.92 -2.03
C GLY A 252 -18.38 -1.41 -2.08
N PRO A 253 -19.45 -0.62 -2.17
CA PRO A 253 -19.35 0.82 -2.27
C PRO A 253 -18.64 1.47 -1.09
N GLY A 254 -17.71 2.36 -1.39
CA GLY A 254 -16.84 3.03 -0.43
C GLY A 254 -15.68 2.16 0.01
N TRP A 255 -15.14 2.41 1.20
CA TRP A 255 -14.02 1.59 1.71
C TRP A 255 -14.47 0.16 2.01
N ASP A 256 -13.71 -0.81 1.55
CA ASP A 256 -13.85 -2.23 1.87
C ASP A 256 -12.49 -2.90 2.17
N ALA A 257 -12.56 -4.08 2.81
CA ALA A 257 -11.38 -4.82 3.26
C ALA A 257 -10.71 -5.65 2.15
N CYS A 258 -10.99 -5.37 0.88
CA CYS A 258 -10.33 -5.95 -0.29
C CYS A 258 -9.48 -4.92 -1.02
N THR A 259 -10.04 -3.71 -1.21
CA THR A 259 -9.48 -2.68 -2.10
C THR A 259 -9.36 -1.29 -1.47
N GLY A 260 -9.74 -1.17 -0.19
CA GLY A 260 -9.67 0.11 0.52
C GLY A 260 -10.57 1.17 -0.11
N LEU A 261 -10.03 2.39 -0.25
CA LEU A 261 -10.70 3.50 -0.94
C LEU A 261 -10.77 3.32 -2.46
N GLY A 262 -10.13 2.28 -3.00
CA GLY A 262 -10.09 1.98 -4.43
C GLY A 262 -8.76 2.32 -5.10
N SER A 263 -8.73 2.22 -6.45
CA SER A 263 -7.56 2.50 -7.27
C SER A 263 -7.41 3.99 -7.61
N PRO A 264 -6.20 4.47 -8.00
CA PRO A 264 -5.94 5.89 -8.11
C PRO A 264 -6.60 6.53 -9.34
N ASN A 265 -7.30 7.65 -9.13
CA ASN A 265 -7.54 8.63 -10.18
C ASN A 265 -6.50 9.74 -10.04
N GLY A 266 -5.36 9.61 -10.73
CA GLY A 266 -4.19 10.47 -10.53
C GLY A 266 -4.48 11.96 -10.68
N THR A 267 -5.32 12.36 -11.65
CA THR A 267 -5.72 13.76 -11.83
C THR A 267 -6.60 14.27 -10.69
N ALA A 268 -7.56 13.47 -10.26
CA ALA A 268 -8.44 13.84 -9.15
C ALA A 268 -7.67 13.92 -7.83
N LEU A 269 -6.76 12.96 -7.57
CA LEU A 269 -5.86 12.96 -6.41
C LEU A 269 -4.97 14.21 -6.38
N LEU A 270 -4.31 14.54 -7.49
CA LEU A 270 -3.49 15.74 -7.58
C LEU A 270 -4.31 17.00 -7.25
N ASN A 271 -5.49 17.13 -7.85
CA ASN A 271 -6.38 18.28 -7.59
C ASN A 271 -6.84 18.33 -6.13
N ALA A 272 -7.14 17.19 -5.52
CA ALA A 272 -7.51 17.12 -4.11
C ALA A 272 -6.37 17.60 -3.20
N PHE A 273 -5.13 17.17 -3.46
CA PHE A 273 -3.96 17.63 -2.72
C PHE A 273 -3.68 19.11 -2.94
N LEU A 274 -3.78 19.63 -4.16
CA LEU A 274 -3.59 21.06 -4.47
C LEU A 274 -4.61 21.97 -3.77
N ASN A 275 -5.85 21.48 -3.59
CA ASN A 275 -6.93 22.21 -2.92
C ASN A 275 -6.95 22.04 -1.40
N THR A 276 -6.12 21.15 -0.84
CA THR A 276 -6.01 20.95 0.60
C THR A 276 -5.14 22.09 1.17
N PRO A 277 -5.61 22.87 2.16
CA PRO A 277 -4.79 23.88 2.78
C PRO A 277 -3.48 23.30 3.31
N ALA A 278 -2.37 24.02 3.11
CA ALA A 278 -1.10 23.64 3.71
C ALA A 278 -1.26 23.50 5.23
N ASP A 279 -0.76 22.41 5.79
CA ASP A 279 -0.77 22.23 7.24
C ASP A 279 0.10 23.29 7.90
N LYS A 280 -0.55 24.26 8.58
CA LYS A 280 0.11 25.38 9.23
C LYS A 280 0.82 24.98 10.53
N THR A 281 0.79 23.70 10.90
CA THR A 281 1.39 23.20 12.15
C THR A 281 2.83 22.75 12.00
N LYS A 282 3.39 22.72 10.77
CA LYS A 282 4.81 22.46 10.58
C LYS A 282 5.63 23.68 11.02
N PRO A 283 6.62 23.51 11.93
CA PRO A 283 7.59 24.58 12.20
C PRO A 283 8.31 24.92 10.89
N THR A 284 8.32 26.22 10.54
CA THR A 284 9.22 26.72 9.50
C THR A 284 10.64 26.62 10.04
N THR A 285 11.42 25.65 9.51
CA THR A 285 12.88 25.60 9.73
C THR A 285 13.57 26.69 8.94
#